data_9f0a5e1d10d1ce8448bef9ff977e7a7c
#
_entry.id   9f0a5e1d10d1ce8448bef9ff977e7a7c
#
_cell.length_a   1.000
_cell.length_b   1.000
_cell.length_c   1.000
_cell.angle_alpha   90.00
_cell.angle_beta   90.00
_cell.angle_gamma   90.00
#
_symmetry.space_group_name_H-M   'P 1'
#
loop_
_entity.id
_entity.type
_entity.pdbx_description
1 polymer ?
#
loop_
_entity_poly.entity_id
_entity_poly.type
_entity_poly.pdbx_seq_one_letter_code
_entity_poly.pdbx_strand_id
1 'polypeptide(L)'
;MKDVKTGLVLEGGAMRGMFTAGVLDVFMENGIVFDGMIGVSAGAVFGCNFKSRQIGRTIRYNKKYGKDKRYCSFYSLLKTGDMYGADFCYNILPNELDIFDAETFKNNPMPFYIVASDCETGKPFYKELKNGDSDDMVRLRASASMPLVSKVVRIDGRKLLDGGITDSIPIKYFESLGYNRNVVILTQPADYKKSPAKMMPLIRAALKKYPAVAEAMSKRHTVYNEEKRYVFEKAALGEIFVICPERPLGIRRTESDPDKLQQVYDEGRNIALEQLDSVKDFLSGTGE
;
A
#
# COMPACT_ATOMS: atom_id res chain seq x y z
N MET A 1 -7.12 31.93 -4.82
CA MET A 1 -6.39 30.96 -4.02
C MET A 1 -6.57 29.61 -4.70
N LYS A 2 -5.53 28.79 -4.89
CA LYS A 2 -5.72 27.42 -5.37
C LYS A 2 -6.50 26.66 -4.29
N ASP A 3 -7.56 25.94 -4.67
CA ASP A 3 -8.26 25.07 -3.72
C ASP A 3 -7.27 24.07 -3.15
N VAL A 4 -7.14 24.05 -1.83
CA VAL A 4 -6.27 23.09 -1.13
C VAL A 4 -6.99 21.76 -1.08
N LYS A 5 -6.42 20.75 -1.78
CA LYS A 5 -6.89 19.37 -1.72
C LYS A 5 -6.00 18.54 -0.81
N THR A 6 -6.60 17.92 0.18
CA THR A 6 -5.92 17.02 1.11
C THR A 6 -5.78 15.63 0.50
N GLY A 7 -4.63 15.02 0.68
CA GLY A 7 -4.33 13.70 0.15
C GLY A 7 -3.74 12.75 1.18
N LEU A 8 -4.00 11.46 1.01
CA LEU A 8 -3.43 10.39 1.80
C LEU A 8 -2.62 9.45 0.91
N VAL A 9 -1.32 9.32 1.18
CA VAL A 9 -0.39 8.51 0.41
C VAL A 9 0.12 7.34 1.26
N LEU A 10 -0.07 6.10 0.77
CA LEU A 10 0.22 4.88 1.50
C LEU A 10 1.33 4.07 0.83
N GLU A 11 2.49 3.99 1.49
CA GLU A 11 3.61 3.16 1.05
C GLU A 11 3.25 1.66 1.09
N GLY A 12 3.82 0.89 0.16
CA GLY A 12 3.78 -0.56 0.19
C GLY A 12 4.75 -1.17 1.20
N GLY A 13 4.45 -2.37 1.72
CA GLY A 13 5.33 -2.97 2.73
C GLY A 13 5.06 -4.42 3.09
N ALA A 14 4.18 -5.12 2.38
CA ALA A 14 3.64 -6.43 2.78
C ALA A 14 3.14 -6.36 4.25
N MET A 15 3.53 -7.29 5.16
CA MET A 15 3.02 -7.28 6.55
C MET A 15 3.47 -6.07 7.39
N ARG A 16 4.46 -5.28 6.95
CA ARG A 16 4.73 -3.99 7.59
C ARG A 16 3.56 -3.01 7.45
N GLY A 17 2.69 -3.21 6.47
CA GLY A 17 1.45 -2.45 6.30
C GLY A 17 0.46 -2.59 7.46
N MET A 18 0.69 -3.51 8.45
CA MET A 18 -0.08 -3.51 9.69
C MET A 18 0.09 -2.19 10.46
N PHE A 19 1.27 -1.57 10.40
CA PHE A 19 1.50 -0.22 10.91
C PHE A 19 0.53 0.77 10.24
N THR A 20 0.49 0.77 8.91
CA THR A 20 -0.45 1.61 8.14
C THR A 20 -1.90 1.34 8.53
N ALA A 21 -2.29 0.06 8.70
CA ALA A 21 -3.65 -0.29 9.11
C ALA A 21 -4.00 0.29 10.50
N GLY A 22 -3.06 0.26 11.45
CA GLY A 22 -3.24 0.87 12.76
C GLY A 22 -3.47 2.38 12.68
N VAL A 23 -2.68 3.09 11.87
CA VAL A 23 -2.85 4.53 11.61
C VAL A 23 -4.21 4.83 10.99
N LEU A 24 -4.61 4.07 9.96
CA LEU A 24 -5.87 4.27 9.26
C LEU A 24 -7.09 4.05 10.16
N ASP A 25 -7.05 3.07 11.07
CA ASP A 25 -8.13 2.82 12.00
C ASP A 25 -8.28 3.97 13.01
N VAL A 26 -7.16 4.51 13.52
CA VAL A 26 -7.20 5.73 14.37
C VAL A 26 -7.78 6.92 13.61
N PHE A 27 -7.43 7.10 12.34
CA PHE A 27 -8.00 8.17 11.52
C PHE A 27 -9.51 8.02 11.36
N MET A 28 -10.00 6.80 11.07
CA MET A 28 -11.44 6.54 10.96
C MET A 28 -12.18 6.77 12.29
N GLU A 29 -11.62 6.31 13.41
CA GLU A 29 -12.17 6.48 14.75
C GLU A 29 -12.29 7.95 15.16
N ASN A 30 -11.40 8.80 14.64
CA ASN A 30 -11.34 10.24 14.95
C ASN A 30 -11.91 11.13 13.84
N GLY A 31 -12.61 10.56 12.85
CA GLY A 31 -13.27 11.31 11.79
C GLY A 31 -12.35 12.05 10.84
N ILE A 32 -11.07 11.66 10.74
CA ILE A 32 -10.14 12.21 9.75
C ILE A 32 -10.58 11.79 8.35
N VAL A 33 -10.71 12.75 7.47
CA VAL A 33 -11.10 12.57 6.07
C VAL A 33 -10.11 13.25 5.13
N PHE A 34 -10.04 12.76 3.90
CA PHE A 34 -9.19 13.29 2.84
C PHE A 34 -10.00 13.49 1.56
N ASP A 35 -9.58 14.41 0.70
CA ASP A 35 -10.17 14.62 -0.63
C ASP A 35 -9.78 13.52 -1.61
N GLY A 36 -8.74 12.74 -1.32
CA GLY A 36 -8.34 11.59 -2.11
C GLY A 36 -7.26 10.75 -1.44
N MET A 37 -7.08 9.54 -1.95
CA MET A 37 -6.08 8.59 -1.45
C MET A 37 -5.39 7.85 -2.58
N ILE A 38 -4.10 7.54 -2.39
CA ILE A 38 -3.32 6.67 -3.28
C ILE A 38 -2.52 5.66 -2.46
N GLY A 39 -2.52 4.40 -2.89
CA GLY A 39 -1.81 3.34 -2.20
C GLY A 39 -1.05 2.40 -3.13
N VAL A 40 0.00 1.77 -2.59
CA VAL A 40 0.87 0.84 -3.31
C VAL A 40 0.94 -0.48 -2.56
N SER A 41 0.75 -1.63 -3.25
CA SER A 41 0.93 -2.95 -2.64
C SER A 41 0.07 -3.12 -1.37
N ALA A 42 0.68 -3.40 -0.21
CA ALA A 42 -0.04 -3.46 1.07
C ALA A 42 -0.77 -2.14 1.40
N GLY A 43 -0.20 -0.98 1.05
CA GLY A 43 -0.87 0.31 1.21
C GLY A 43 -2.17 0.40 0.41
N ALA A 44 -2.23 -0.19 -0.78
CA ALA A 44 -3.45 -0.30 -1.56
C ALA A 44 -4.44 -1.31 -0.95
N VAL A 45 -3.96 -2.54 -0.64
CA VAL A 45 -4.80 -3.65 -0.14
C VAL A 45 -5.39 -3.34 1.24
N PHE A 46 -4.66 -2.65 2.11
CA PHE A 46 -5.16 -2.27 3.43
C PHE A 46 -5.91 -0.93 3.39
N GLY A 47 -5.47 -0.01 2.54
CA GLY A 47 -6.13 1.28 2.33
C GLY A 47 -7.57 1.17 1.82
N CYS A 48 -7.94 0.12 1.06
CA CYS A 48 -9.32 -0.04 0.61
C CYS A 48 -10.32 -0.09 1.78
N ASN A 49 -9.88 -0.56 2.98
CA ASN A 49 -10.72 -0.60 4.18
C ASN A 49 -10.97 0.80 4.76
N PHE A 50 -10.07 1.76 4.53
CA PHE A 50 -10.29 3.17 4.88
C PHE A 50 -11.42 3.78 4.04
N LYS A 51 -11.43 3.54 2.73
CA LYS A 51 -12.51 4.01 1.85
C LYS A 51 -13.84 3.31 2.16
N SER A 52 -13.84 2.02 2.50
CA SER A 52 -15.03 1.27 2.91
C SER A 52 -15.42 1.47 4.39
N ARG A 53 -14.66 2.30 5.15
CA ARG A 53 -14.89 2.62 6.58
C ARG A 53 -14.96 1.38 7.48
N GLN A 54 -14.20 0.34 7.17
CA GLN A 54 -14.18 -0.92 7.91
C GLN A 54 -13.05 -0.98 8.94
N ILE A 55 -13.26 -0.31 10.09
CA ILE A 55 -12.32 -0.29 11.23
C ILE A 55 -12.02 -1.73 11.68
N GLY A 56 -10.75 -2.03 11.95
CA GLY A 56 -10.28 -3.31 12.45
C GLY A 56 -10.33 -4.46 11.44
N ARG A 57 -10.86 -4.27 10.23
CA ARG A 57 -10.98 -5.35 9.25
C ARG A 57 -9.60 -5.90 8.87
N THR A 58 -8.63 -5.04 8.59
CA THR A 58 -7.29 -5.46 8.18
C THR A 58 -6.63 -6.35 9.23
N ILE A 59 -6.57 -5.93 10.47
CA ILE A 59 -5.92 -6.73 11.53
C ILE A 59 -6.71 -8.01 11.82
N ARG A 60 -8.05 -7.97 11.80
CA ARG A 60 -8.92 -9.10 12.09
C ARG A 60 -8.69 -10.27 11.14
N TYR A 61 -8.75 -10.04 9.82
CA TYR A 61 -8.59 -11.14 8.87
C TYR A 61 -7.14 -11.63 8.79
N ASN A 62 -6.14 -10.74 8.95
CA ASN A 62 -4.75 -11.16 8.95
C ASN A 62 -4.42 -12.04 10.15
N LYS A 63 -4.92 -11.73 11.36
CA LYS A 63 -4.76 -12.60 12.53
C LYS A 63 -5.49 -13.92 12.38
N LYS A 64 -6.73 -13.88 11.89
CA LYS A 64 -7.59 -15.06 11.76
C LYS A 64 -7.08 -16.05 10.71
N TYR A 65 -6.64 -15.55 9.56
CA TYR A 65 -6.30 -16.38 8.41
C TYR A 65 -4.80 -16.43 8.09
N GLY A 66 -3.95 -15.70 8.81
CA GLY A 66 -2.51 -15.65 8.55
C GLY A 66 -1.81 -17.01 8.53
N LYS A 67 -2.32 -17.98 9.30
CA LYS A 67 -1.82 -19.38 9.31
C LYS A 67 -2.53 -20.31 8.34
N ASP A 68 -3.58 -19.86 7.63
CA ASP A 68 -4.24 -20.65 6.60
C ASP A 68 -3.32 -20.80 5.38
N LYS A 69 -3.07 -22.05 4.98
CA LYS A 69 -2.20 -22.35 3.84
C LYS A 69 -2.67 -21.73 2.53
N ARG A 70 -3.96 -21.39 2.41
CA ARG A 70 -4.54 -20.71 1.25
C ARG A 70 -4.27 -19.22 1.25
N TYR A 71 -4.04 -18.59 2.43
CA TYR A 71 -3.83 -17.16 2.56
C TYR A 71 -2.43 -16.76 2.11
N CYS A 72 -1.37 -17.20 2.83
CA CYS A 72 0.03 -16.88 2.50
C CYS A 72 0.94 -18.05 2.86
N SER A 73 1.43 -18.79 1.86
CA SER A 73 2.28 -19.95 2.13
C SER A 73 3.08 -20.40 0.90
N PHE A 74 4.14 -21.18 1.12
CA PHE A 74 4.82 -21.89 0.05
C PHE A 74 3.92 -22.95 -0.64
N TYR A 75 2.95 -23.52 0.09
CA TYR A 75 1.95 -24.39 -0.51
C TYR A 75 1.10 -23.64 -1.56
N SER A 76 0.63 -22.44 -1.23
CA SER A 76 -0.08 -21.59 -2.18
C SER A 76 0.80 -21.28 -3.39
N LEU A 77 2.06 -20.86 -3.16
CA LEU A 77 2.99 -20.56 -4.24
C LEU A 77 3.19 -21.76 -5.21
N LEU A 78 3.40 -22.96 -4.67
CA LEU A 78 3.58 -24.15 -5.49
C LEU A 78 2.30 -24.55 -6.25
N LYS A 79 1.14 -24.46 -5.60
CA LYS A 79 -0.14 -24.87 -6.17
C LYS A 79 -0.69 -23.87 -7.18
N THR A 80 -0.57 -22.57 -6.88
CA THR A 80 -1.24 -21.50 -7.64
C THR A 80 -0.27 -20.59 -8.39
N GLY A 81 1.00 -20.56 -8.01
CA GLY A 81 2.01 -19.61 -8.50
C GLY A 81 1.98 -18.26 -7.77
N ASP A 82 1.16 -18.14 -6.72
CA ASP A 82 1.04 -16.95 -5.89
C ASP A 82 1.29 -17.31 -4.43
N MET A 83 2.22 -16.61 -3.75
CA MET A 83 2.50 -16.78 -2.31
C MET A 83 1.27 -16.41 -1.48
N TYR A 84 0.64 -15.26 -1.79
CA TYR A 84 -0.68 -14.89 -1.31
C TYR A 84 -1.70 -15.46 -2.29
N GLY A 85 -2.50 -16.44 -1.86
CA GLY A 85 -3.44 -17.15 -2.72
C GLY A 85 -4.47 -16.20 -3.32
N ALA A 86 -4.39 -16.00 -4.64
CA ALA A 86 -5.17 -14.99 -5.34
C ALA A 86 -6.68 -15.15 -5.15
N ASP A 87 -7.20 -16.36 -5.35
CA ASP A 87 -8.62 -16.65 -5.17
C ASP A 87 -9.04 -16.49 -3.69
N PHE A 88 -8.24 -17.02 -2.76
CA PHE A 88 -8.54 -16.89 -1.34
C PHE A 88 -8.57 -15.43 -0.87
N CYS A 89 -7.53 -14.64 -1.22
CA CYS A 89 -7.38 -13.28 -0.70
C CYS A 89 -8.32 -12.26 -1.36
N TYR A 90 -8.64 -12.44 -2.66
CA TYR A 90 -9.34 -11.45 -3.46
C TYR A 90 -10.74 -11.88 -3.92
N ASN A 91 -11.16 -13.12 -3.60
CA ASN A 91 -12.49 -13.63 -3.89
C ASN A 91 -13.13 -14.22 -2.61
N ILE A 92 -12.61 -15.32 -2.06
CA ILE A 92 -13.24 -16.02 -0.92
C ILE A 92 -13.26 -15.12 0.33
N LEU A 93 -12.13 -14.53 0.69
CA LEU A 93 -12.03 -13.69 1.90
C LEU A 93 -13.01 -12.51 1.87
N PRO A 94 -13.03 -11.65 0.84
CA PRO A 94 -13.90 -10.47 0.82
C PRO A 94 -15.38 -10.78 0.59
N ASN A 95 -15.74 -11.93 0.03
CA ASN A 95 -17.12 -12.26 -0.29
C ASN A 95 -17.78 -13.24 0.69
N GLU A 96 -17.00 -14.02 1.45
CA GLU A 96 -17.54 -15.11 2.25
C GLU A 96 -17.07 -15.12 3.70
N LEU A 97 -15.81 -14.75 3.96
CA LEU A 97 -15.18 -14.98 5.26
C LEU A 97 -15.06 -13.74 6.14
N ASP A 98 -14.74 -12.60 5.54
CA ASP A 98 -14.69 -11.28 6.18
C ASP A 98 -15.12 -10.25 5.13
N ILE A 99 -16.44 -10.08 5.06
CA ILE A 99 -17.12 -9.39 3.96
C ILE A 99 -16.56 -7.97 3.77
N PHE A 100 -16.19 -7.67 2.53
CA PHE A 100 -15.80 -6.32 2.14
C PHE A 100 -17.04 -5.49 1.82
N ASP A 101 -17.15 -4.33 2.42
CA ASP A 101 -18.28 -3.42 2.19
C ASP A 101 -18.08 -2.63 0.89
N ALA A 102 -18.40 -3.27 -0.22
CA ALA A 102 -18.32 -2.69 -1.55
C ALA A 102 -19.30 -1.54 -1.74
N GLU A 103 -20.45 -1.57 -1.03
CA GLU A 103 -21.45 -0.50 -1.13
C GLU A 103 -20.95 0.79 -0.48
N THR A 104 -20.45 0.74 0.75
CA THR A 104 -19.82 1.89 1.40
C THR A 104 -18.59 2.37 0.60
N PHE A 105 -17.77 1.46 0.07
CA PHE A 105 -16.63 1.81 -0.77
C PHE A 105 -17.07 2.61 -2.01
N LYS A 106 -18.08 2.14 -2.74
CA LYS A 106 -18.60 2.77 -3.94
C LYS A 106 -19.24 4.13 -3.66
N ASN A 107 -20.00 4.23 -2.56
CA ASN A 107 -20.73 5.46 -2.20
C ASN A 107 -19.85 6.52 -1.54
N ASN A 108 -18.66 6.16 -1.09
CA ASN A 108 -17.69 7.13 -0.56
C ASN A 108 -17.10 7.96 -1.71
N PRO A 109 -17.32 9.29 -1.72
CA PRO A 109 -16.91 10.15 -2.84
C PRO A 109 -15.39 10.32 -2.97
N MET A 110 -14.59 9.95 -1.96
CA MET A 110 -13.14 10.06 -1.96
C MET A 110 -12.53 9.20 -3.10
N PRO A 111 -11.87 9.76 -4.12
CA PRO A 111 -11.12 9.01 -5.12
C PRO A 111 -10.01 8.18 -4.45
N PHE A 112 -9.90 6.92 -4.87
CA PHE A 112 -8.84 6.04 -4.41
C PHE A 112 -8.06 5.49 -5.60
N TYR A 113 -6.78 5.81 -5.66
CA TYR A 113 -5.87 5.36 -6.70
C TYR A 113 -4.96 4.25 -6.20
N ILE A 114 -4.64 3.30 -7.09
CA ILE A 114 -3.60 2.30 -6.85
C ILE A 114 -2.47 2.46 -7.87
N VAL A 115 -1.30 1.99 -7.49
CA VAL A 115 -0.15 1.89 -8.39
C VAL A 115 0.12 0.42 -8.69
N ALA A 116 0.31 0.12 -9.97
CA ALA A 116 0.88 -1.14 -10.44
C ALA A 116 2.03 -0.84 -11.40
N SER A 117 2.88 -1.83 -11.69
CA SER A 117 3.97 -1.71 -12.66
C SER A 117 3.61 -2.42 -13.95
N ASP A 118 3.59 -1.70 -15.06
CA ASP A 118 3.34 -2.26 -16.38
C ASP A 118 4.57 -3.08 -16.84
N CYS A 119 4.35 -4.37 -17.08
CA CYS A 119 5.42 -5.29 -17.43
C CYS A 119 6.06 -5.02 -18.79
N GLU A 120 5.31 -4.45 -19.73
CA GLU A 120 5.79 -4.20 -21.09
C GLU A 120 6.59 -2.92 -21.19
N THR A 121 6.16 -1.88 -20.46
CA THR A 121 6.79 -0.56 -20.51
C THR A 121 7.81 -0.34 -19.38
N GLY A 122 7.72 -1.10 -18.29
CA GLY A 122 8.51 -0.86 -17.07
C GLY A 122 8.18 0.45 -16.36
N LYS A 123 7.01 1.04 -16.65
CA LYS A 123 6.55 2.31 -16.08
C LYS A 123 5.44 2.06 -15.05
N PRO A 124 5.21 2.99 -14.11
CA PRO A 124 4.07 2.91 -13.23
C PRO A 124 2.75 3.05 -14.00
N PHE A 125 1.76 2.30 -13.59
CA PHE A 125 0.38 2.37 -14.03
C PHE A 125 -0.49 2.76 -12.84
N TYR A 126 -1.19 3.87 -12.97
CA TYR A 126 -2.08 4.40 -11.94
C TYR A 126 -3.53 4.15 -12.35
N LYS A 127 -4.33 3.69 -11.41
CA LYS A 127 -5.74 3.40 -11.66
C LYS A 127 -6.60 3.79 -10.47
N GLU A 128 -7.67 4.53 -10.74
CA GLU A 128 -8.71 4.80 -9.77
C GLU A 128 -9.60 3.57 -9.59
N LEU A 129 -9.84 3.18 -8.33
CA LEU A 129 -10.81 2.15 -7.92
C LEU A 129 -12.12 2.84 -7.55
N LYS A 130 -13.24 2.36 -8.12
CA LYS A 130 -14.53 3.06 -8.01
C LYS A 130 -15.62 2.25 -7.34
N ASN A 131 -15.66 0.95 -7.59
CA ASN A 131 -16.81 0.12 -7.28
C ASN A 131 -16.60 -0.84 -6.10
N GLY A 132 -15.34 -1.18 -5.79
CA GLY A 132 -15.03 -2.25 -4.84
C GLY A 132 -15.49 -3.65 -5.33
N ASP A 133 -15.69 -3.80 -6.62
CA ASP A 133 -16.13 -5.03 -7.28
C ASP A 133 -14.96 -6.00 -7.56
N SER A 134 -15.26 -7.10 -8.25
CA SER A 134 -14.27 -8.12 -8.61
C SER A 134 -13.10 -7.55 -9.43
N ASP A 135 -13.36 -6.59 -10.30
CA ASP A 135 -12.31 -5.96 -11.11
C ASP A 135 -11.39 -5.10 -10.26
N ASP A 136 -11.95 -4.35 -9.30
CA ASP A 136 -11.16 -3.58 -8.35
C ASP A 136 -10.33 -4.50 -7.43
N MET A 137 -10.86 -5.68 -7.03
CA MET A 137 -10.09 -6.70 -6.30
C MET A 137 -8.92 -7.23 -7.13
N VAL A 138 -9.10 -7.44 -8.44
CA VAL A 138 -8.01 -7.84 -9.36
C VAL A 138 -6.97 -6.71 -9.51
N ARG A 139 -7.38 -5.44 -9.53
CA ARG A 139 -6.47 -4.28 -9.55
C ARG A 139 -5.66 -4.16 -8.25
N LEU A 140 -6.30 -4.36 -7.08
CA LEU A 140 -5.61 -4.45 -5.78
C LEU A 140 -4.57 -5.58 -5.78
N ARG A 141 -4.95 -6.76 -6.29
CA ARG A 141 -4.01 -7.87 -6.48
C ARG A 141 -2.84 -7.48 -7.36
N ALA A 142 -3.07 -6.79 -8.49
CA ALA A 142 -2.01 -6.35 -9.39
C ALA A 142 -1.00 -5.46 -8.67
N SER A 143 -1.50 -4.49 -7.88
CA SER A 143 -0.68 -3.59 -7.06
C SER A 143 0.20 -4.33 -6.05
N ALA A 144 -0.19 -5.53 -5.60
CA ALA A 144 0.52 -6.32 -4.59
C ALA A 144 1.23 -7.58 -5.15
N SER A 145 1.34 -7.73 -6.48
CA SER A 145 1.92 -8.92 -7.12
C SER A 145 3.43 -8.77 -7.37
N MET A 146 4.25 -9.15 -6.38
CA MET A 146 5.72 -9.10 -6.49
C MET A 146 6.29 -10.21 -7.37
N PRO A 147 7.31 -9.94 -8.20
CA PRO A 147 8.03 -10.97 -8.97
C PRO A 147 8.55 -12.10 -8.08
N LEU A 148 8.67 -13.31 -8.64
CA LEU A 148 9.07 -14.57 -8.03
C LEU A 148 8.05 -15.17 -7.06
N VAL A 149 7.19 -14.38 -6.46
CA VAL A 149 6.20 -14.83 -5.46
C VAL A 149 4.75 -14.58 -5.89
N SER A 150 4.56 -14.06 -7.10
CA SER A 150 3.23 -13.86 -7.70
C SER A 150 3.27 -13.96 -9.22
N LYS A 151 2.14 -14.36 -9.80
CA LYS A 151 1.91 -14.32 -11.24
C LYS A 151 1.69 -12.90 -11.74
N VAL A 152 2.04 -12.65 -12.99
CA VAL A 152 1.65 -11.43 -13.71
C VAL A 152 0.13 -11.37 -13.82
N VAL A 153 -0.45 -10.26 -13.39
CA VAL A 153 -1.89 -10.01 -13.44
C VAL A 153 -2.25 -9.37 -14.78
N ARG A 154 -3.33 -9.86 -15.41
CA ARG A 154 -3.84 -9.31 -16.66
C ARG A 154 -5.18 -8.63 -16.39
N ILE A 155 -5.22 -7.33 -16.56
CA ILE A 155 -6.41 -6.49 -16.42
C ILE A 155 -6.23 -5.17 -17.17
N ASP A 156 -7.32 -4.52 -17.57
CA ASP A 156 -7.31 -3.25 -18.32
C ASP A 156 -6.45 -3.31 -19.60
N GLY A 157 -6.40 -4.49 -20.27
CA GLY A 157 -5.56 -4.72 -21.45
C GLY A 157 -4.04 -4.75 -21.18
N ARG A 158 -3.62 -4.78 -19.91
CA ARG A 158 -2.22 -4.71 -19.48
C ARG A 158 -1.77 -5.98 -18.74
N LYS A 159 -0.47 -6.11 -18.63
CA LYS A 159 0.22 -7.12 -17.82
C LYS A 159 0.92 -6.40 -16.68
N LEU A 160 0.45 -6.62 -15.46
CA LEU A 160 0.81 -5.81 -14.30
C LEU A 160 1.49 -6.65 -13.20
N LEU A 161 2.40 -6.00 -12.49
CA LEU A 161 3.04 -6.46 -11.27
C LEU A 161 2.99 -5.37 -10.20
N ASP A 162 3.53 -5.65 -9.00
CA ASP A 162 3.53 -4.75 -7.83
C ASP A 162 4.00 -3.33 -8.16
N GLY A 163 3.22 -2.35 -7.74
CA GLY A 163 3.50 -0.93 -7.99
C GLY A 163 4.80 -0.45 -7.37
N GLY A 164 5.19 -1.03 -6.24
CA GLY A 164 6.44 -0.69 -5.58
C GLY A 164 7.71 -1.10 -6.34
N ILE A 165 7.61 -1.63 -7.56
CA ILE A 165 8.73 -1.82 -8.48
C ILE A 165 9.12 -0.48 -9.12
N THR A 166 8.11 0.31 -9.51
CA THR A 166 8.28 1.52 -10.34
C THR A 166 8.00 2.82 -9.59
N ASP A 167 7.09 2.80 -8.60
CA ASP A 167 6.74 3.95 -7.77
C ASP A 167 6.25 3.44 -6.40
N SER A 168 7.11 3.50 -5.40
CA SER A 168 6.83 2.94 -4.07
C SER A 168 6.13 3.93 -3.14
N ILE A 169 6.32 5.25 -3.38
CA ILE A 169 5.72 6.36 -2.63
C ILE A 169 5.20 7.38 -3.64
N PRO A 170 3.99 7.19 -4.18
CA PRO A 170 3.49 7.86 -5.39
C PRO A 170 3.06 9.33 -5.16
N ILE A 171 3.82 10.05 -4.34
CA ILE A 171 3.52 11.43 -3.95
C ILE A 171 3.54 12.38 -5.16
N LYS A 172 4.54 12.27 -6.05
CA LYS A 172 4.69 13.17 -7.20
C LYS A 172 3.53 13.02 -8.19
N TYR A 173 3.07 11.78 -8.43
CA TYR A 173 1.89 11.56 -9.24
C TYR A 173 0.65 12.15 -8.56
N PHE A 174 0.50 11.96 -7.27
CA PHE A 174 -0.66 12.45 -6.53
C PHE A 174 -0.72 13.98 -6.49
N GLU A 175 0.43 14.64 -6.30
CA GLU A 175 0.56 16.09 -6.45
C GLU A 175 0.18 16.59 -7.86
N SER A 176 0.51 15.82 -8.91
CA SER A 176 0.14 16.17 -10.29
C SER A 176 -1.36 16.14 -10.54
N LEU A 177 -2.14 15.44 -9.71
CA LEU A 177 -3.61 15.44 -9.71
C LEU A 177 -4.21 16.59 -8.90
N GLY A 178 -3.37 17.45 -8.32
CA GLY A 178 -3.79 18.64 -7.56
C GLY A 178 -3.91 18.42 -6.04
N TYR A 179 -3.55 17.24 -5.51
CA TYR A 179 -3.49 17.01 -4.07
C TYR A 179 -2.20 17.65 -3.53
N ASN A 180 -2.34 18.81 -2.90
CA ASN A 180 -1.20 19.67 -2.54
C ASN A 180 -0.96 19.77 -1.02
N ARG A 181 -1.78 19.09 -0.20
CA ARG A 181 -1.61 18.94 1.25
C ARG A 181 -1.74 17.47 1.62
N ASN A 182 -0.59 16.78 1.69
CA ASN A 182 -0.56 15.33 1.76
C ASN A 182 -0.07 14.81 3.10
N VAL A 183 -0.80 13.84 3.68
CA VAL A 183 -0.29 12.96 4.74
C VAL A 183 0.28 11.71 4.09
N VAL A 184 1.54 11.39 4.38
CA VAL A 184 2.26 10.23 3.84
C VAL A 184 2.54 9.23 4.94
N ILE A 185 2.00 8.02 4.82
CA ILE A 185 2.27 6.93 5.77
C ILE A 185 3.32 5.99 5.17
N LEU A 186 4.48 5.93 5.83
CA LEU A 186 5.59 5.06 5.47
C LEU A 186 5.62 3.82 6.39
N THR A 187 6.17 2.73 5.87
CA THR A 187 6.35 1.46 6.58
C THR A 187 7.81 1.19 6.98
N GLN A 188 8.65 2.20 6.80
CA GLN A 188 10.07 2.18 7.13
C GLN A 188 10.45 3.46 7.88
N PRO A 189 11.39 3.41 8.83
CA PRO A 189 11.83 4.59 9.58
C PRO A 189 12.55 5.62 8.69
N ALA A 190 12.66 6.84 9.21
CA ALA A 190 13.20 7.98 8.46
C ALA A 190 14.64 7.78 7.95
N ASP A 191 15.48 7.07 8.68
CA ASP A 191 16.88 6.79 8.33
C ASP A 191 17.06 5.60 7.37
N TYR A 192 16.00 4.81 7.12
CA TYR A 192 16.09 3.63 6.26
C TYR A 192 16.53 3.98 4.84
N LYS A 193 17.50 3.25 4.32
CA LYS A 193 17.94 3.28 2.90
C LYS A 193 17.76 1.92 2.27
N LYS A 194 17.04 1.88 1.15
CA LYS A 194 16.85 0.64 0.39
C LYS A 194 18.13 0.28 -0.36
N SER A 195 18.58 -0.97 -0.21
CA SER A 195 19.73 -1.54 -0.92
C SER A 195 19.30 -2.21 -2.23
N PRO A 196 20.23 -2.38 -3.19
CA PRO A 196 19.97 -3.15 -4.40
C PRO A 196 19.45 -4.56 -4.12
N ALA A 197 18.58 -5.07 -5.00
CA ALA A 197 18.04 -6.41 -4.86
C ALA A 197 19.12 -7.48 -5.07
N LYS A 198 19.38 -8.30 -4.04
CA LYS A 198 20.42 -9.35 -4.08
C LYS A 198 20.13 -10.45 -5.12
N MET A 199 18.86 -10.70 -5.46
CA MET A 199 18.42 -11.77 -6.36
C MET A 199 18.18 -11.30 -7.80
N MET A 200 18.82 -10.21 -8.26
CA MET A 200 18.61 -9.66 -9.60
C MET A 200 18.83 -10.65 -10.75
N PRO A 201 19.83 -11.56 -10.73
CA PRO A 201 19.96 -12.57 -11.78
C PRO A 201 18.75 -13.49 -11.88
N LEU A 202 18.21 -13.94 -10.75
CA LEU A 202 16.99 -14.77 -10.70
C LEU A 202 15.75 -13.99 -11.15
N ILE A 203 15.63 -12.74 -10.73
CA ILE A 203 14.53 -11.86 -11.15
C ILE A 203 14.56 -11.64 -12.66
N ARG A 204 15.73 -11.38 -13.26
CA ARG A 204 15.87 -11.25 -14.72
C ARG A 204 15.52 -12.53 -15.46
N ALA A 205 15.91 -13.68 -14.94
CA ALA A 205 15.57 -14.98 -15.53
C ALA A 205 14.03 -15.23 -15.48
N ALA A 206 13.40 -14.94 -14.35
CA ALA A 206 11.95 -15.07 -14.18
C ALA A 206 11.17 -14.07 -15.07
N LEU A 207 11.69 -12.87 -15.23
CA LEU A 207 11.08 -11.79 -16.02
C LEU A 207 11.65 -11.69 -17.44
N LYS A 208 12.25 -12.76 -18.00
CA LYS A 208 12.85 -12.73 -19.35
C LYS A 208 11.90 -12.27 -20.45
N LYS A 209 10.60 -12.47 -20.27
CA LYS A 209 9.55 -12.00 -21.20
C LYS A 209 9.19 -10.52 -21.00
N TYR A 210 9.68 -9.90 -19.94
CA TYR A 210 9.35 -8.53 -19.54
C TYR A 210 10.62 -7.77 -19.12
N PRO A 211 11.56 -7.53 -20.05
CA PRO A 211 12.86 -6.93 -19.73
C PRO A 211 12.73 -5.51 -19.15
N ALA A 212 11.71 -4.76 -19.57
CA ALA A 212 11.50 -3.38 -19.10
C ALA A 212 11.19 -3.34 -17.58
N VAL A 213 10.32 -4.23 -17.08
CA VAL A 213 10.03 -4.28 -15.64
C VAL A 213 11.18 -4.91 -14.85
N ALA A 214 11.97 -5.81 -15.46
CA ALA A 214 13.19 -6.32 -14.84
C ALA A 214 14.24 -5.23 -14.65
N GLU A 215 14.37 -4.31 -15.62
CA GLU A 215 15.22 -3.14 -15.52
C GLU A 215 14.73 -2.15 -14.47
N ALA A 216 13.41 -1.86 -14.43
CA ALA A 216 12.81 -1.05 -13.36
C ALA A 216 13.09 -1.66 -11.98
N MET A 217 12.98 -2.99 -11.82
CA MET A 217 13.30 -3.68 -10.58
C MET A 217 14.77 -3.53 -10.17
N SER A 218 15.70 -3.47 -11.14
CA SER A 218 17.13 -3.24 -10.86
C SER A 218 17.41 -1.84 -10.28
N LYS A 219 16.64 -0.84 -10.70
CA LYS A 219 16.74 0.56 -10.26
C LYS A 219 15.85 0.90 -9.06
N ARG A 220 15.01 -0.02 -8.62
CA ARG A 220 14.00 0.18 -7.57
C ARG A 220 14.57 0.84 -6.30
N HIS A 221 15.77 0.47 -5.89
CA HIS A 221 16.39 1.02 -4.69
C HIS A 221 16.76 2.50 -4.85
N THR A 222 17.22 2.92 -6.02
CA THR A 222 17.52 4.32 -6.33
C THR A 222 16.22 5.14 -6.33
N VAL A 223 15.22 4.70 -7.09
CA VAL A 223 13.92 5.38 -7.19
C VAL A 223 13.30 5.54 -5.80
N TYR A 224 13.23 4.47 -5.01
CA TYR A 224 12.69 4.51 -3.65
C TYR A 224 13.41 5.53 -2.75
N ASN A 225 14.74 5.54 -2.79
CA ASN A 225 15.52 6.45 -1.95
C ASN A 225 15.35 7.92 -2.38
N GLU A 226 15.12 8.17 -3.67
CA GLU A 226 14.81 9.51 -4.21
C GLU A 226 13.39 9.95 -3.82
N GLU A 227 12.38 9.06 -3.94
CA GLU A 227 11.01 9.32 -3.48
C GLU A 227 10.99 9.67 -1.99
N LYS A 228 11.66 8.85 -1.19
CA LYS A 228 11.74 9.06 0.26
C LYS A 228 12.44 10.37 0.62
N ARG A 229 13.57 10.69 -0.04
CA ARG A 229 14.25 11.96 0.15
C ARG A 229 13.32 13.13 -0.17
N TYR A 230 12.62 13.10 -1.29
CA TYR A 230 11.64 14.10 -1.68
C TYR A 230 10.56 14.32 -0.61
N VAL A 231 10.00 13.22 -0.06
CA VAL A 231 8.99 13.28 1.01
C VAL A 231 9.55 14.01 2.24
N PHE A 232 10.75 13.68 2.70
CA PHE A 232 11.32 14.31 3.89
C PHE A 232 11.80 15.75 3.65
N GLU A 233 12.26 16.09 2.44
CA GLU A 233 12.55 17.48 2.05
C GLU A 233 11.28 18.34 2.11
N LYS A 234 10.16 17.83 1.58
CA LYS A 234 8.86 18.48 1.64
C LYS A 234 8.28 18.58 3.07
N ALA A 235 8.47 17.54 3.87
CA ALA A 235 8.06 17.53 5.27
C ALA A 235 8.82 18.59 6.09
N ALA A 236 10.12 18.78 5.85
CA ALA A 236 10.91 19.82 6.51
C ALA A 236 10.44 21.24 6.16
N LEU A 237 9.76 21.43 5.04
CA LEU A 237 9.15 22.69 4.61
C LEU A 237 7.68 22.85 5.10
N GLY A 238 7.14 21.86 5.83
CA GLY A 238 5.75 21.86 6.26
C GLY A 238 4.72 21.60 5.14
N GLU A 239 5.16 21.18 3.95
CA GLU A 239 4.27 20.95 2.81
C GLU A 239 3.65 19.55 2.82
N ILE A 240 4.25 18.60 3.54
CA ILE A 240 3.79 17.21 3.71
C ILE A 240 3.87 16.83 5.19
N PHE A 241 2.88 16.10 5.69
CA PHE A 241 2.93 15.46 7.00
C PHE A 241 3.33 13.99 6.83
N VAL A 242 4.35 13.54 7.58
CA VAL A 242 4.87 12.17 7.48
C VAL A 242 4.61 11.41 8.77
N ILE A 243 3.97 10.25 8.64
CA ILE A 243 3.84 9.26 9.72
C ILE A 243 4.67 8.05 9.34
N CYS A 244 5.65 7.70 10.16
CA CYS A 244 6.50 6.53 9.94
C CYS A 244 6.92 5.91 11.26
N PRO A 245 7.28 4.61 11.30
CA PRO A 245 7.82 4.00 12.50
C PRO A 245 9.16 4.65 12.87
N GLU A 246 9.42 4.79 14.17
CA GLU A 246 10.68 5.34 14.67
C GLU A 246 11.88 4.42 14.43
N ARG A 247 11.63 3.10 14.37
CA ARG A 247 12.63 2.04 14.18
C ARG A 247 12.08 0.95 13.27
N PRO A 248 12.95 0.07 12.72
CA PRO A 248 12.48 -1.06 11.93
C PRO A 248 11.45 -1.92 12.69
N LEU A 249 10.31 -2.19 12.07
CA LEU A 249 9.15 -2.87 12.68
C LEU A 249 9.40 -4.33 13.09
N GLY A 250 10.58 -4.92 12.83
CA GLY A 250 10.94 -6.26 13.27
C GLY A 250 10.06 -7.40 12.72
N ILE A 251 9.27 -7.14 11.69
CA ILE A 251 8.32 -8.08 11.11
C ILE A 251 8.75 -8.57 9.72
N ARG A 252 8.53 -9.85 9.43
CA ARG A 252 8.79 -10.44 8.10
C ARG A 252 7.71 -10.06 7.10
N ARG A 253 8.04 -10.06 5.80
CA ARG A 253 7.06 -9.76 4.73
C ARG A 253 5.90 -10.76 4.65
N THR A 254 6.13 -11.99 5.09
CA THR A 254 5.15 -13.08 5.11
C THR A 254 4.85 -13.53 6.54
N GLU A 255 4.84 -12.58 7.49
CA GLU A 255 4.56 -12.88 8.88
C GLU A 255 3.12 -13.40 9.05
N SER A 256 2.97 -14.41 9.87
CA SER A 256 1.69 -15.03 10.18
C SER A 256 1.45 -15.21 11.68
N ASP A 257 2.39 -14.75 12.50
CA ASP A 257 2.24 -14.74 13.95
C ASP A 257 1.26 -13.62 14.34
N PRO A 258 0.08 -13.96 14.92
CA PRO A 258 -0.95 -12.99 15.24
C PRO A 258 -0.51 -11.96 16.29
N ASP A 259 0.42 -12.31 17.19
CA ASP A 259 0.88 -11.40 18.23
C ASP A 259 1.85 -10.36 17.63
N LYS A 260 2.73 -10.78 16.70
CA LYS A 260 3.60 -9.85 15.98
C LYS A 260 2.82 -8.93 15.05
N LEU A 261 1.78 -9.43 14.39
CA LEU A 261 0.88 -8.61 13.58
C LEU A 261 0.19 -7.56 14.45
N GLN A 262 -0.31 -7.95 15.63
CA GLN A 262 -0.94 -7.05 16.59
C GLN A 262 0.05 -5.99 17.08
N GLN A 263 1.25 -6.38 17.46
CA GLN A 263 2.28 -5.45 17.94
C GLN A 263 2.58 -4.34 16.92
N VAL A 264 2.75 -4.70 15.64
CA VAL A 264 3.01 -3.72 14.58
C VAL A 264 1.79 -2.83 14.30
N TYR A 265 0.59 -3.39 14.38
CA TYR A 265 -0.65 -2.63 14.28
C TYR A 265 -0.81 -1.63 15.44
N ASP A 266 -0.54 -2.07 16.68
CA ASP A 266 -0.63 -1.21 17.87
C ASP A 266 0.44 -0.10 17.84
N GLU A 267 1.65 -0.35 17.32
CA GLU A 267 2.67 0.68 17.09
C GLU A 267 2.15 1.77 16.14
N GLY A 268 1.49 1.38 15.03
CA GLY A 268 0.85 2.33 14.12
C GLY A 268 -0.25 3.15 14.80
N ARG A 269 -1.08 2.51 15.63
CA ARG A 269 -2.12 3.19 16.41
C ARG A 269 -1.53 4.21 17.38
N ASN A 270 -0.53 3.81 18.15
CA ASN A 270 0.07 4.67 19.16
C ASN A 270 0.68 5.93 18.53
N ILE A 271 1.48 5.78 17.47
CA ILE A 271 2.07 6.91 16.75
C ILE A 271 0.98 7.82 16.16
N ALA A 272 -0.09 7.24 15.62
CA ALA A 272 -1.19 8.02 15.08
C ALA A 272 -1.95 8.80 16.17
N LEU A 273 -2.15 8.23 17.35
CA LEU A 273 -2.77 8.90 18.49
C LEU A 273 -1.90 10.03 19.03
N GLU A 274 -0.59 9.80 19.16
CA GLU A 274 0.38 10.80 19.60
C GLU A 274 0.45 12.01 18.63
N GLN A 275 0.27 11.77 17.33
CA GLN A 275 0.35 12.82 16.31
C GLN A 275 -1.02 13.33 15.84
N LEU A 276 -2.12 12.91 16.48
CA LEU A 276 -3.47 13.14 15.98
C LEU A 276 -3.81 14.62 15.84
N ASP A 277 -3.49 15.42 16.84
CA ASP A 277 -3.77 16.87 16.85
C ASP A 277 -2.90 17.58 15.79
N SER A 278 -1.62 17.19 15.67
CA SER A 278 -0.73 17.73 14.64
C SER A 278 -1.23 17.40 13.21
N VAL A 279 -1.81 16.22 13.00
CA VAL A 279 -2.44 15.85 11.72
C VAL A 279 -3.66 16.72 11.44
N LYS A 280 -4.52 16.97 12.46
CA LYS A 280 -5.69 17.83 12.32
C LYS A 280 -5.31 19.27 11.97
N ASP A 281 -4.32 19.81 12.67
CA ASP A 281 -3.81 21.16 12.44
C ASP A 281 -3.20 21.29 11.04
N PHE A 282 -2.41 20.29 10.62
CA PHE A 282 -1.87 20.25 9.27
C PHE A 282 -2.98 20.21 8.20
N LEU A 283 -4.02 19.38 8.37
CA LEU A 283 -5.11 19.26 7.41
C LEU A 283 -5.98 20.51 7.34
N SER A 284 -6.22 21.18 8.48
CA SER A 284 -7.00 22.43 8.54
C SER A 284 -6.23 23.66 8.01
N GLY A 285 -4.91 23.57 7.92
CA GLY A 285 -4.05 24.69 7.53
C GLY A 285 -3.87 25.73 8.62
N THR A 286 -4.14 25.37 9.87
CA THR A 286 -4.00 26.23 11.06
C THR A 286 -2.65 26.06 11.76
N GLY A 287 -1.82 25.11 11.34
CA GLY A 287 -0.46 24.95 11.85
C GLY A 287 0.45 26.04 11.27
N GLU A 288 0.85 26.99 12.10
CA GLU A 288 1.96 27.93 11.85
C GLU A 288 3.32 27.23 11.96
#